data_d54923d0c212b2ee2b45b3d87fd8b585
#
_entry.id   d54923d0c212b2ee2b45b3d87fd8b585
#
_cell.length_a   1.000
_cell.length_b   1.000
_cell.length_c   1.000
_cell.angle_alpha   90.00
_cell.angle_beta   90.00
_cell.angle_gamma   90.00
#
_symmetry.space_group_name_H-M   'P 1'
#
loop_
_entity.id
_entity.type
_entity.pdbx_description
1 polymer ?
#
loop_
_entity_poly.entity_id
_entity_poly.type
_entity_poly.pdbx_seq_one_letter_code
_entity_poly.pdbx_strand_id
1 'polypeptide(L)'
;MNIKIFTFHCTNNYGALLQGLCLKEFLKENFNLKIEFARKIPKKIYFKEIYRPLITKNPFKFCQFLKKNYFLNKWKKEMNLPSPKFTNEINNPSISVYGSDSIWAVSYFGFDPYYFGEKNDGYKITYAVSIGPTDISKLDDYQKKKIKILLNSYDFISVRDYNT
;
A
#
# COMPACT_ATOMS: atom_id res chain seq x y z
N MET A 1 -6.39 -21.99 -2.73
CA MET A 1 -6.57 -20.56 -3.06
C MET A 1 -5.78 -19.71 -2.06
N ASN A 2 -5.20 -18.61 -2.50
CA ASN A 2 -4.49 -17.65 -1.65
C ASN A 2 -4.91 -16.23 -1.99
N ILE A 3 -4.99 -15.38 -0.96
CA ILE A 3 -5.29 -13.96 -1.08
C ILE A 3 -4.01 -13.16 -0.82
N LYS A 4 -3.72 -12.16 -1.65
CA LYS A 4 -2.64 -11.21 -1.41
C LYS A 4 -3.20 -9.78 -1.30
N ILE A 5 -2.84 -9.09 -0.20
CA ILE A 5 -3.27 -7.72 0.07
C ILE A 5 -2.16 -6.77 -0.35
N PHE A 6 -2.51 -5.84 -1.24
CA PHE A 6 -1.63 -4.77 -1.75
C PHE A 6 -1.95 -3.46 -1.05
N THR A 7 -1.19 -3.14 0.00
CA THR A 7 -1.37 -1.92 0.80
C THR A 7 -0.03 -1.44 1.37
N PHE A 8 0.00 -0.26 1.98
CA PHE A 8 1.21 0.32 2.59
C PHE A 8 1.44 -0.16 4.04
N HIS A 9 1.38 -1.46 4.27
CA HIS A 9 1.57 -2.08 5.59
C HIS A 9 2.97 -1.88 6.20
N CYS A 10 3.97 -1.46 5.41
CA CYS A 10 5.35 -1.27 5.89
C CYS A 10 5.67 0.17 6.29
N THR A 11 4.74 1.11 6.15
CA THR A 11 4.96 2.52 6.45
C THR A 11 4.99 2.81 7.95
N ASN A 12 5.51 3.98 8.34
CA ASN A 12 5.47 4.46 9.72
C ASN A 12 4.17 5.24 10.02
N ASN A 13 3.08 4.85 9.36
CA ASN A 13 1.74 5.36 9.56
C ASN A 13 0.89 4.32 10.27
N TYR A 14 0.52 4.59 11.53
CA TYR A 14 -0.32 3.67 12.35
C TYR A 14 -1.67 3.39 11.69
N GLY A 15 -2.29 4.41 11.07
CA GLY A 15 -3.58 4.24 10.40
C GLY A 15 -3.50 3.24 9.24
N ALA A 16 -2.51 3.38 8.37
CA ALA A 16 -2.30 2.45 7.26
C ALA A 16 -2.01 1.02 7.75
N LEU A 17 -1.22 0.89 8.83
CA LEU A 17 -0.93 -0.41 9.45
C LEU A 17 -2.18 -1.06 10.02
N LEU A 18 -2.98 -0.31 10.81
CA LEU A 18 -4.22 -0.82 11.40
C LEU A 18 -5.23 -1.22 10.33
N GLN A 19 -5.45 -0.37 9.31
CA GLN A 19 -6.35 -0.69 8.21
C GLN A 19 -5.97 -2.00 7.50
N GLY A 20 -4.68 -2.16 7.19
CA GLY A 20 -4.19 -3.38 6.56
C GLY A 20 -4.38 -4.62 7.45
N LEU A 21 -4.07 -4.51 8.75
CA LEU A 21 -4.24 -5.60 9.71
C LEU A 21 -5.71 -5.97 9.91
N CYS A 22 -6.59 -4.99 10.11
CA CYS A 22 -8.02 -5.24 10.26
C CYS A 22 -8.60 -5.93 9.01
N LEU A 23 -8.21 -5.48 7.81
CA LEU A 23 -8.62 -6.14 6.58
C LEU A 23 -8.12 -7.58 6.51
N LYS A 24 -6.86 -7.83 6.86
CA LYS A 24 -6.29 -9.18 6.90
C LYS A 24 -7.02 -10.09 7.87
N GLU A 25 -7.27 -9.65 9.11
CA GLU A 25 -7.97 -10.46 10.11
C GLU A 25 -9.43 -10.69 9.72
N PHE A 26 -10.13 -9.67 9.21
CA PHE A 26 -11.49 -9.83 8.67
C PHE A 26 -11.56 -10.90 7.58
N LEU A 27 -10.64 -10.84 6.62
CA LEU A 27 -10.60 -11.84 5.54
C LEU A 27 -10.27 -13.24 6.09
N LYS A 28 -9.38 -13.34 7.08
CA LYS A 28 -9.00 -14.61 7.69
C LYS A 28 -10.16 -15.25 8.48
N GLU A 29 -10.94 -14.44 9.20
CA GLU A 29 -12.09 -14.92 9.98
C GLU A 29 -13.25 -15.40 9.09
N ASN A 30 -13.44 -14.75 7.94
CA ASN A 30 -14.56 -15.04 7.04
C ASN A 30 -14.22 -16.04 5.93
N PHE A 31 -12.94 -16.22 5.60
CA PHE A 31 -12.50 -17.10 4.54
C PHE A 31 -11.37 -17.99 5.04
N ASN A 32 -11.54 -19.29 4.97
CA ASN A 32 -10.47 -20.24 5.34
C ASN A 32 -9.40 -20.33 4.23
N LEU A 33 -8.72 -19.19 3.97
CA LEU A 33 -7.72 -19.04 2.92
C LEU A 33 -6.40 -18.51 3.50
N LYS A 34 -5.31 -18.81 2.79
CA LYS A 34 -4.00 -18.22 3.11
C LYS A 34 -3.99 -16.77 2.67
N ILE A 35 -3.76 -15.85 3.62
CA ILE A 35 -3.77 -14.40 3.40
C ILE A 35 -2.40 -13.82 3.71
N GLU A 36 -1.81 -13.15 2.72
CA GLU A 36 -0.49 -12.54 2.83
C GLU A 36 -0.49 -11.09 2.36
N PHE A 37 0.42 -10.28 2.89
CA PHE A 37 0.68 -8.95 2.35
C PHE A 37 1.67 -9.01 1.18
N ALA A 38 1.43 -8.21 0.16
CA ALA A 38 2.42 -7.91 -0.87
C ALA A 38 3.57 -7.09 -0.25
N ARG A 39 4.81 -7.51 -0.46
CA ARG A 39 5.97 -6.93 0.23
C ARG A 39 6.51 -5.67 -0.42
N LYS A 40 6.18 -5.41 -1.68
CA LYS A 40 6.71 -4.23 -2.37
C LYS A 40 6.26 -2.95 -1.70
N ILE A 41 7.20 -2.01 -1.55
CA ILE A 41 6.94 -0.64 -1.13
C ILE A 41 7.57 0.33 -2.15
N PRO A 42 6.92 1.45 -2.50
CA PRO A 42 7.52 2.47 -3.35
C PRO A 42 8.80 3.03 -2.70
N LYS A 43 9.90 3.04 -3.45
CA LYS A 43 11.19 3.57 -2.97
C LYS A 43 11.05 4.97 -2.37
N LYS A 44 10.24 5.83 -3.01
CA LYS A 44 10.00 7.20 -2.56
C LYS A 44 9.43 7.28 -1.14
N ILE A 45 8.51 6.37 -0.78
CA ILE A 45 7.96 6.30 0.60
C ILE A 45 9.06 5.90 1.57
N TYR A 46 9.77 4.83 1.26
CA TYR A 46 10.81 4.28 2.13
C TYR A 46 11.91 5.30 2.42
N PHE A 47 12.44 5.94 1.38
CA PHE A 47 13.47 6.97 1.55
C PHE A 47 12.94 8.19 2.30
N LYS A 48 11.73 8.67 2.01
CA LYS A 48 11.11 9.77 2.74
C LYS A 48 11.00 9.48 4.24
N GLU A 49 10.64 8.26 4.61
CA GLU A 49 10.54 7.86 6.02
C GLU A 49 11.90 7.76 6.72
N ILE A 50 12.94 7.30 6.02
CA ILE A 50 14.30 7.22 6.58
C ILE A 50 14.94 8.59 6.72
N TYR A 51 14.83 9.45 5.69
CA TYR A 51 15.52 10.74 5.67
C TYR A 51 14.79 11.86 6.39
N ARG A 52 13.48 11.73 6.62
CA ARG A 52 12.69 12.73 7.35
C ARG A 52 13.29 13.16 8.69
N PRO A 53 13.83 12.28 9.53
CA PRO A 53 14.46 12.67 10.79
C PRO A 53 15.78 13.40 10.61
N LEU A 54 16.55 13.07 9.55
CA LEU A 54 17.85 13.71 9.27
C LEU A 54 17.69 15.18 8.83
N ILE A 55 16.53 15.54 8.29
CA ILE A 55 16.20 16.91 7.87
C ILE A 55 15.72 17.76 9.07
N THR A 56 15.34 17.13 10.17
CA THR A 56 14.81 17.82 11.34
C THR A 56 15.95 18.35 12.20
N LYS A 57 16.20 19.67 12.15
CA LYS A 57 17.21 20.34 12.99
C LYS A 57 16.87 20.37 14.50
N ASN A 58 15.71 19.87 14.90
CA ASN A 58 15.24 19.88 16.27
C ASN A 58 15.53 18.54 16.96
N PRO A 59 16.45 18.47 17.95
CA PRO A 59 16.85 17.25 18.61
C PRO A 59 15.69 16.56 19.35
N PHE A 60 14.75 17.30 19.90
CA PHE A 60 13.58 16.74 20.58
C PHE A 60 12.67 16.00 19.61
N LYS A 61 12.39 16.58 18.42
CA LYS A 61 11.63 15.91 17.37
C LYS A 61 12.36 14.67 16.83
N PHE A 62 13.68 14.72 16.77
CA PHE A 62 14.50 13.56 16.37
C PHE A 62 14.36 12.41 17.38
N CYS A 63 14.48 12.69 18.68
CA CYS A 63 14.28 11.68 19.73
C CYS A 63 12.86 11.08 19.71
N GLN A 64 11.83 11.92 19.55
CA GLN A 64 10.44 11.43 19.40
C GLN A 64 10.29 10.51 18.18
N PHE A 65 10.92 10.84 17.07
CA PHE A 65 10.91 10.00 15.87
C PHE A 65 11.59 8.66 16.11
N LEU A 66 12.76 8.63 16.74
CA LEU A 66 13.46 7.39 17.08
C LEU A 66 12.61 6.51 18.00
N LYS A 67 12.02 7.10 19.05
CA LYS A 67 11.13 6.40 19.97
C LYS A 67 9.91 5.82 19.22
N LYS A 68 9.27 6.60 18.38
CA LYS A 68 8.15 6.15 17.54
C LYS A 68 8.54 4.97 16.65
N ASN A 69 9.67 5.06 15.96
CA ASN A 69 10.16 4.00 15.07
C ASN A 69 10.50 2.71 15.83
N TYR A 70 11.10 2.84 17.00
CA TYR A 70 11.38 1.68 17.86
C TYR A 70 10.09 0.91 18.20
N PHE A 71 9.07 1.61 18.72
CA PHE A 71 7.79 0.97 19.07
C PHE A 71 7.06 0.41 17.84
N LEU A 72 7.05 1.12 16.72
CA LEU A 72 6.44 0.63 15.49
C LEU A 72 7.13 -0.64 14.98
N ASN A 73 8.46 -0.68 14.97
CA ASN A 73 9.19 -1.83 14.50
C ASN A 73 9.00 -3.05 15.43
N LYS A 74 8.95 -2.81 16.75
CA LYS A 74 8.60 -3.84 17.72
C LYS A 74 7.22 -4.40 17.44
N TRP A 75 6.23 -3.54 17.29
CA TRP A 75 4.86 -3.94 17.00
C TRP A 75 4.70 -4.65 15.64
N LYS A 76 5.35 -4.16 14.58
CA LYS A 76 5.39 -4.86 13.27
C LYS A 76 5.94 -6.28 13.39
N LYS A 77 6.95 -6.48 14.22
CA LYS A 77 7.54 -7.79 14.49
C LYS A 77 6.58 -8.71 15.26
N GLU A 78 5.94 -8.20 16.31
CA GLU A 78 4.93 -8.93 17.09
C GLU A 78 3.73 -9.35 16.21
N MET A 79 3.31 -8.50 15.28
CA MET A 79 2.23 -8.79 14.30
C MET A 79 2.69 -9.62 13.10
N ASN A 80 3.93 -10.11 13.07
CA ASN A 80 4.50 -10.88 11.96
C ASN A 80 4.30 -10.23 10.59
N LEU A 81 4.43 -8.88 10.53
CA LEU A 81 4.35 -8.17 9.26
C LEU A 81 5.60 -8.45 8.42
N PRO A 82 5.46 -8.72 7.13
CA PRO A 82 6.60 -9.02 6.28
C PRO A 82 7.50 -7.80 6.09
N SER A 83 8.81 -8.04 6.03
CA SER A 83 9.77 -6.98 5.68
C SER A 83 9.53 -6.44 4.27
N PRO A 84 9.68 -5.12 4.06
CA PRO A 84 9.49 -4.51 2.75
C PRO A 84 10.52 -4.98 1.73
N LYS A 85 10.11 -5.02 0.46
CA LYS A 85 10.97 -5.26 -0.70
C LYS A 85 10.81 -4.13 -1.71
N PHE A 86 11.83 -3.92 -2.55
CA PHE A 86 11.80 -2.90 -3.60
C PHE A 86 11.55 -3.47 -4.99
N THR A 87 11.52 -4.78 -5.12
CA THR A 87 11.23 -5.51 -6.36
C THR A 87 9.82 -6.02 -6.38
N ASN A 88 9.22 -6.12 -7.57
CA ASN A 88 7.94 -6.78 -7.73
C ASN A 88 8.06 -8.25 -7.34
N GLU A 89 7.09 -8.74 -6.59
CA GLU A 89 6.96 -10.17 -6.33
C GLU A 89 6.23 -10.81 -7.52
N ILE A 90 6.85 -11.81 -8.11
CA ILE A 90 6.26 -12.62 -9.18
C ILE A 90 5.55 -13.81 -8.50
N ASN A 91 4.48 -13.54 -7.80
CA ASN A 91 3.60 -14.58 -7.28
C ASN A 91 2.18 -14.20 -7.69
N ASN A 92 1.61 -14.94 -8.61
CA ASN A 92 0.21 -14.74 -9.01
C ASN A 92 -0.71 -15.33 -7.93
N PRO A 93 -1.26 -14.51 -7.02
CA PRO A 93 -2.26 -15.00 -6.08
C PRO A 93 -3.54 -15.34 -6.82
N SER A 94 -4.35 -16.24 -6.25
CA SER A 94 -5.69 -16.53 -6.79
C SER A 94 -6.57 -15.27 -6.73
N ILE A 95 -6.43 -14.48 -5.65
CA ILE A 95 -7.17 -13.24 -5.44
C ILE A 95 -6.20 -12.15 -5.00
N SER A 96 -6.26 -10.99 -5.63
CA SER A 96 -5.53 -9.78 -5.29
C SER A 96 -6.47 -8.72 -4.74
N VAL A 97 -6.26 -8.30 -3.50
CA VAL A 97 -7.03 -7.22 -2.85
C VAL A 97 -6.15 -5.97 -2.76
N TYR A 98 -6.55 -4.92 -3.46
CA TYR A 98 -5.86 -3.63 -3.47
C TYR A 98 -6.56 -2.64 -2.56
N GLY A 99 -5.83 -2.05 -1.63
CA GLY A 99 -6.39 -0.94 -0.85
C GLY A 99 -6.45 -1.16 0.63
N SER A 100 -7.45 -0.56 1.16
CA SER A 100 -7.80 0.17 2.35
C SER A 100 -6.85 1.34 2.68
N ASP A 101 -6.08 1.88 1.69
CA ASP A 101 -5.23 3.07 1.85
C ASP A 101 -5.14 3.84 0.52
N SER A 102 -4.51 5.01 0.56
CA SER A 102 -4.28 5.87 -0.63
C SER A 102 -3.16 5.32 -1.52
N ILE A 103 -3.23 4.04 -1.88
CA ILE A 103 -2.21 3.37 -2.68
C ILE A 103 -2.15 3.88 -4.13
N TRP A 104 -3.21 4.56 -4.59
CA TRP A 104 -3.28 5.20 -5.89
C TRP A 104 -2.90 6.69 -5.87
N ALA A 105 -2.35 7.21 -4.77
CA ALA A 105 -1.92 8.60 -4.64
C ALA A 105 -0.65 8.90 -5.45
N VAL A 106 -0.79 8.99 -6.78
CA VAL A 106 0.31 9.21 -7.73
C VAL A 106 1.08 10.49 -7.43
N SER A 107 0.41 11.56 -7.01
CA SER A 107 1.05 12.84 -6.65
C SER A 107 2.05 12.70 -5.50
N TYR A 108 1.80 11.79 -4.55
CA TYR A 108 2.68 11.57 -3.40
C TYR A 108 3.79 10.57 -3.66
N PHE A 109 3.45 9.47 -4.32
CA PHE A 109 4.32 8.29 -4.39
C PHE A 109 4.93 8.08 -5.76
N GLY A 110 4.47 8.82 -6.77
CA GLY A 110 4.73 8.56 -8.17
C GLY A 110 3.82 7.45 -8.72
N PHE A 111 3.75 7.37 -10.03
CA PHE A 111 3.01 6.30 -10.71
C PHE A 111 3.79 4.98 -10.61
N ASP A 112 3.20 3.98 -9.99
CA ASP A 112 3.72 2.62 -9.95
C ASP A 112 2.63 1.64 -10.39
N PRO A 113 2.70 1.10 -11.61
CA PRO A 113 1.69 0.20 -12.16
C PRO A 113 1.42 -1.05 -11.31
N TYR A 114 2.36 -1.44 -10.46
CA TYR A 114 2.21 -2.57 -9.54
C TYR A 114 1.00 -2.40 -8.60
N TYR A 115 0.76 -1.18 -8.10
CA TYR A 115 -0.39 -0.88 -7.23
C TYR A 115 -1.70 -0.70 -8.00
N PHE A 116 -1.63 -0.67 -9.34
CA PHE A 116 -2.78 -0.69 -10.24
C PHE A 116 -3.03 -2.07 -10.85
N GLY A 117 -2.43 -3.13 -10.32
CA GLY A 117 -2.70 -4.50 -10.74
C GLY A 117 -1.89 -5.00 -11.95
N GLU A 118 -0.82 -4.29 -12.34
CA GLU A 118 0.04 -4.74 -13.42
C GLU A 118 0.72 -6.08 -13.08
N LYS A 119 0.75 -7.01 -14.05
CA LYS A 119 1.34 -8.35 -13.93
C LYS A 119 0.66 -9.25 -12.90
N ASN A 120 -0.60 -9.01 -12.63
CA ASN A 120 -1.45 -9.85 -11.80
C ASN A 120 -2.56 -10.43 -12.66
N ASP A 121 -2.54 -11.74 -12.90
CA ASP A 121 -3.46 -12.44 -13.81
C ASP A 121 -4.63 -13.09 -13.06
N GLY A 122 -4.62 -13.08 -11.72
CA GLY A 122 -5.69 -13.59 -10.88
C GLY A 122 -6.86 -12.63 -10.73
N TYR A 123 -7.87 -13.03 -9.96
CA TYR A 123 -9.03 -12.18 -9.62
C TYR A 123 -8.59 -10.92 -8.86
N LYS A 124 -8.97 -9.75 -9.34
CA LYS A 124 -8.53 -8.44 -8.82
C LYS A 124 -9.71 -7.65 -8.30
N ILE A 125 -9.62 -7.28 -7.03
CA ILE A 125 -10.60 -6.40 -6.41
C ILE A 125 -9.93 -5.24 -5.69
N THR A 126 -10.64 -4.14 -5.54
CA THR A 126 -10.24 -3.09 -4.62
C THR A 126 -11.18 -3.03 -3.42
N TYR A 127 -10.63 -2.62 -2.27
CA TYR A 127 -11.40 -2.36 -1.06
C TYR A 127 -11.01 -1.00 -0.48
N ALA A 128 -11.92 -0.05 -0.50
CA ALA A 128 -11.73 1.30 0.04
C ALA A 128 -10.40 1.96 -0.39
N VAL A 129 -10.00 1.79 -1.64
CA VAL A 129 -8.81 2.42 -2.21
C VAL A 129 -9.04 3.91 -2.41
N SER A 130 -7.97 4.72 -2.38
CA SER A 130 -8.06 6.16 -2.62
C SER A 130 -6.90 6.66 -3.48
N ILE A 131 -7.18 7.66 -4.34
CA ILE A 131 -6.17 8.46 -5.03
C ILE A 131 -5.57 9.55 -4.14
N GLY A 132 -6.09 9.72 -2.90
CA GLY A 132 -5.68 10.81 -2.02
C GLY A 132 -5.89 12.17 -2.68
N PRO A 133 -4.94 13.11 -2.52
CA PRO A 133 -5.01 14.44 -3.14
C PRO A 133 -4.45 14.47 -4.57
N THR A 134 -4.46 13.36 -5.30
CA THR A 134 -3.97 13.33 -6.69
C THR A 134 -4.90 14.12 -7.58
N ASP A 135 -4.35 15.12 -8.26
CA ASP A 135 -5.02 15.85 -9.31
C ASP A 135 -4.82 15.12 -10.64
N ILE A 136 -5.89 14.49 -11.14
CA ILE A 136 -5.85 13.69 -12.37
C ILE A 136 -5.47 14.55 -13.59
N SER A 137 -5.76 15.85 -13.57
CA SER A 137 -5.43 16.75 -14.68
C SER A 137 -3.92 16.87 -14.89
N LYS A 138 -3.12 16.69 -13.83
CA LYS A 138 -1.65 16.79 -13.84
C LYS A 138 -0.93 15.49 -14.22
N LEU A 139 -1.67 14.42 -14.43
CA LEU A 139 -1.09 13.17 -14.93
C LEU A 139 -0.80 13.33 -16.43
N ASP A 140 0.33 12.78 -16.87
CA ASP A 140 0.65 12.73 -18.29
C ASP A 140 -0.26 11.73 -19.05
N ASP A 141 -0.29 11.82 -20.37
CA ASP A 141 -1.19 11.01 -21.20
C ASP A 141 -0.84 9.50 -21.14
N TYR A 142 0.44 9.16 -20.97
CA TYR A 142 0.85 7.78 -20.77
C TYR A 142 0.28 7.23 -19.47
N GLN A 143 0.40 7.96 -18.37
CA GLN A 143 -0.14 7.57 -17.07
C GLN A 143 -1.66 7.40 -17.12
N LYS A 144 -2.38 8.37 -17.69
CA LYS A 144 -3.85 8.30 -17.86
C LYS A 144 -4.27 7.07 -18.65
N LYS A 145 -3.63 6.85 -19.82
CA LYS A 145 -3.92 5.69 -20.66
C LYS A 145 -3.61 4.37 -19.95
N LYS A 146 -2.47 4.29 -19.29
CA LYS A 146 -2.04 3.08 -18.57
C LYS A 146 -2.97 2.78 -17.38
N ILE A 147 -3.32 3.79 -16.58
CA ILE A 147 -4.27 3.65 -15.46
C ILE A 147 -5.61 3.13 -15.98
N LYS A 148 -6.17 3.73 -17.04
CA LYS A 148 -7.44 3.30 -17.63
C LYS A 148 -7.41 1.82 -18.04
N ILE A 149 -6.34 1.37 -18.69
CA ILE A 149 -6.18 -0.03 -19.09
C ILE A 149 -6.15 -0.94 -17.86
N LEU A 150 -5.39 -0.56 -16.82
CA LEU A 150 -5.24 -1.37 -15.63
C LEU A 150 -6.54 -1.43 -14.81
N LEU A 151 -7.27 -0.32 -14.67
CA LEU A 151 -8.56 -0.29 -13.97
C LEU A 151 -9.61 -1.15 -14.66
N ASN A 152 -9.63 -1.20 -15.99
CA ASN A 152 -10.55 -2.05 -16.75
C ASN A 152 -10.26 -3.56 -16.58
N SER A 153 -9.14 -3.93 -15.98
CA SER A 153 -8.78 -5.32 -15.68
C SER A 153 -9.20 -5.79 -14.30
N TYR A 154 -9.88 -4.94 -13.50
CA TYR A 154 -10.40 -5.33 -12.21
C TYR A 154 -11.79 -5.96 -12.33
N ASP A 155 -12.02 -6.98 -11.52
CA ASP A 155 -13.30 -7.68 -11.44
C ASP A 155 -14.30 -6.92 -10.55
N PHE A 156 -13.80 -6.19 -9.56
CA PHE A 156 -14.61 -5.34 -8.70
C PHE A 156 -13.80 -4.15 -8.16
N ILE A 157 -14.39 -2.94 -8.20
CA ILE A 157 -13.76 -1.72 -7.70
C ILE A 157 -14.64 -1.09 -6.61
N SER A 158 -14.08 -0.98 -5.39
CA SER A 158 -14.63 -0.22 -4.28
C SER A 158 -13.67 0.88 -3.90
N VAL A 159 -14.15 2.11 -3.85
CA VAL A 159 -13.38 3.30 -3.51
C VAL A 159 -13.79 3.87 -2.16
N ARG A 160 -12.88 4.57 -1.50
CA ARG A 160 -13.10 5.14 -0.16
C ARG A 160 -13.78 6.50 -0.19
N ASP A 161 -13.53 7.27 -1.22
CA ASP A 161 -13.95 8.66 -1.31
C ASP A 161 -14.44 9.03 -2.72
N TYR A 162 -15.20 10.13 -2.77
CA TYR A 162 -15.88 10.57 -3.98
C TYR A 162 -14.94 11.05 -5.09
N ASN A 163 -13.70 11.40 -4.74
CA ASN A 163 -12.70 11.91 -5.69
C ASN A 163 -11.88 10.80 -6.36
N THR A 164 -12.06 9.55 -5.94
CA THR A 164 -11.41 8.39 -6.50
C THR A 164 -12.25 7.76 -7.58
#